data_afdd1c67672ce68cca3a8dafccf6acaf
#
_entry.id   afdd1c67672ce68cca3a8dafccf6acaf
#
_cell.length_a   1.000
_cell.length_b   1.000
_cell.length_c   1.000
_cell.angle_alpha   90.00
_cell.angle_beta   90.00
_cell.angle_gamma   90.00
#
_symmetry.space_group_name_H-M   'P 1'
#
loop_
_entity.id
_entity.type
_entity.pdbx_description
1 polymer ?
#
loop_
_entity_poly.entity_id
_entity_poly.type
_entity_poly.pdbx_seq_one_letter_code
_entity_poly.pdbx_strand_id
1 'polypeptide(L)'
;MIIPSAVFFSDLSSREKYTLLTIFSFTSQREDYTTTLSNSVFVKATSMDERTIKKALVELQEKGLISINYPNEYTRTITLNTEALIERFNIQVEEENEKNVKKVEKTLDKTTPKPYTYMNEDERRAYSIRLAEERNKNLKNYPYRKKEN
;
A
#
# COMPACT_ATOMS: atom_id res chain seq x y z
N MET A 1 -2.93 -0.08 12.75
CA MET A 1 -3.79 -0.66 11.70
C MET A 1 -2.91 -0.94 10.48
N ILE A 2 -2.81 -2.18 10.05
CA ILE A 2 -1.98 -2.57 8.91
C ILE A 2 -2.65 -2.06 7.65
N ILE A 3 -1.90 -1.34 6.84
CA ILE A 3 -2.42 -0.75 5.62
C ILE A 3 -2.54 -1.85 4.57
N PRO A 4 -3.75 -2.14 4.04
CA PRO A 4 -3.94 -3.15 3.00
C PRO A 4 -3.03 -2.99 1.78
N SER A 5 -2.59 -1.76 1.47
CA SER A 5 -1.62 -1.48 0.42
C SER A 5 -0.28 -2.20 0.59
N ALA A 6 0.23 -2.35 1.82
CA ALA A 6 1.48 -3.06 2.08
C ALA A 6 1.42 -4.55 1.66
N VAL A 7 0.23 -5.16 1.71
CA VAL A 7 0.02 -6.55 1.25
C VAL A 7 0.26 -6.69 -0.24
N PHE A 8 -0.09 -5.69 -1.06
CA PHE A 8 0.11 -5.74 -2.50
C PHE A 8 1.59 -5.73 -2.89
N PHE A 9 2.41 -5.01 -2.14
CA PHE A 9 3.86 -4.91 -2.39
C PHE A 9 4.67 -6.03 -1.74
N SER A 10 4.02 -6.93 -1.00
CA SER A 10 4.68 -8.05 -0.33
C SER A 10 5.13 -9.15 -1.31
N ASP A 11 6.01 -10.04 -0.83
CA ASP A 11 6.48 -11.25 -1.51
C ASP A 11 5.45 -12.39 -1.56
N LEU A 12 4.25 -12.17 -1.03
CA LEU A 12 3.16 -13.13 -1.06
C LEU A 12 2.68 -13.39 -2.50
N SER A 13 2.32 -14.65 -2.78
CA SER A 13 1.67 -14.99 -4.05
C SER A 13 0.32 -14.29 -4.21
N SER A 14 -0.15 -14.10 -5.43
CA SER A 14 -1.44 -13.44 -5.68
C SER A 14 -2.60 -14.07 -4.93
N ARG A 15 -2.64 -15.42 -4.85
CA ARG A 15 -3.69 -16.13 -4.10
C ARG A 15 -3.65 -15.83 -2.60
N GLU A 16 -2.45 -15.75 -2.01
CA GLU A 16 -2.29 -15.40 -0.60
C GLU A 16 -2.70 -13.96 -0.34
N LYS A 17 -2.29 -13.03 -1.22
CA LYS A 17 -2.66 -11.61 -1.13
C LYS A 17 -4.17 -11.42 -1.13
N TYR A 18 -4.88 -11.97 -2.11
CA TYR A 18 -6.34 -11.85 -2.18
C TYR A 18 -7.05 -12.53 -1.02
N THR A 19 -6.57 -13.70 -0.58
CA THR A 19 -7.13 -14.39 0.57
C THR A 19 -6.94 -13.58 1.86
N LEU A 20 -5.75 -13.05 2.09
CA LEU A 20 -5.42 -12.23 3.25
C LEU A 20 -6.23 -10.91 3.26
N LEU A 21 -6.32 -10.21 2.12
CA LEU A 21 -7.14 -9.00 1.99
C LEU A 21 -8.63 -9.26 2.24
N THR A 22 -9.14 -10.44 1.82
CA THR A 22 -10.50 -10.84 2.14
C THR A 22 -10.67 -11.00 3.65
N ILE A 23 -9.74 -11.68 4.35
CA ILE A 23 -9.78 -11.79 5.81
C ILE A 23 -9.77 -10.41 6.45
N PHE A 24 -8.88 -9.52 6.03
CA PHE A 24 -8.83 -8.15 6.52
C PHE A 24 -10.15 -7.39 6.39
N SER A 25 -10.81 -7.49 5.25
CA SER A 25 -12.07 -6.79 5.01
C SER A 25 -13.19 -7.20 5.98
N PHE A 26 -13.15 -8.42 6.48
CA PHE A 26 -14.13 -8.95 7.44
C PHE A 26 -13.71 -8.85 8.91
N THR A 27 -12.44 -8.56 9.18
CA THR A 27 -11.90 -8.44 10.54
C THR A 27 -11.60 -7.01 10.95
N SER A 28 -11.50 -6.07 10.00
CA SER A 28 -11.07 -4.68 10.23
C SER A 28 -11.92 -3.90 11.24
N GLN A 29 -13.18 -4.30 11.43
CA GLN A 29 -14.12 -3.67 12.37
C GLN A 29 -14.24 -4.43 13.71
N ARG A 30 -13.46 -5.51 13.90
CA ARG A 30 -13.50 -6.33 15.10
C ARG A 30 -12.24 -6.13 15.91
N GLU A 31 -12.38 -5.98 17.21
CA GLU A 31 -11.25 -5.78 18.13
C GLU A 31 -10.35 -7.02 18.24
N ASP A 32 -10.93 -8.22 18.08
CA ASP A 32 -10.25 -9.51 18.18
C ASP A 32 -9.61 -9.99 16.87
N TYR A 33 -9.77 -9.22 15.77
CA TYR A 33 -9.28 -9.57 14.44
C TYR A 33 -9.65 -10.98 13.97
N THR A 34 -10.82 -11.49 14.41
CA THR A 34 -11.26 -12.85 14.21
C THR A 34 -12.50 -12.91 13.30
N THR A 35 -12.57 -13.92 12.44
CA THR A 35 -13.72 -14.13 11.54
C THR A 35 -14.03 -15.61 11.33
N THR A 36 -15.28 -15.93 10.96
CA THR A 36 -15.78 -17.28 10.70
C THR A 36 -16.16 -17.45 9.23
N LEU A 37 -15.30 -17.05 8.30
CA LEU A 37 -15.58 -17.12 6.87
C LEU A 37 -15.59 -18.56 6.33
N SER A 38 -16.65 -18.91 5.59
CA SER A 38 -16.71 -20.16 4.84
C SER A 38 -15.93 -20.06 3.52
N ASN A 39 -15.56 -21.20 2.93
CA ASN A 39 -14.87 -21.21 1.64
C ASN A 39 -15.72 -20.55 0.53
N SER A 40 -17.05 -20.68 0.57
CA SER A 40 -17.94 -20.05 -0.40
C SER A 40 -17.87 -18.53 -0.40
N VAL A 41 -17.61 -17.90 0.76
CA VAL A 41 -17.42 -16.44 0.85
C VAL A 41 -16.10 -16.05 0.17
N PHE A 42 -15.03 -16.80 0.41
CA PHE A 42 -13.76 -16.57 -0.27
C PHE A 42 -13.87 -16.73 -1.79
N VAL A 43 -14.54 -17.79 -2.27
CA VAL A 43 -14.79 -18.02 -3.70
C VAL A 43 -15.48 -16.81 -4.33
N LYS A 44 -16.55 -16.32 -3.68
CA LYS A 44 -17.29 -15.14 -4.16
C LYS A 44 -16.46 -13.85 -4.14
N ALA A 45 -15.66 -13.64 -3.10
CA ALA A 45 -14.86 -12.43 -2.94
C ALA A 45 -13.64 -12.38 -3.85
N THR A 46 -13.01 -13.51 -4.12
CA THR A 46 -11.73 -13.59 -4.83
C THR A 46 -11.85 -14.12 -6.26
N SER A 47 -12.98 -14.73 -6.61
CA SER A 47 -13.20 -15.49 -7.86
C SER A 47 -12.23 -16.68 -8.05
N MET A 48 -11.55 -17.11 -6.98
CA MET A 48 -10.68 -18.29 -7.00
C MET A 48 -11.49 -19.56 -6.66
N ASP A 49 -11.01 -20.69 -7.15
CA ASP A 49 -11.59 -21.99 -6.78
C ASP A 49 -11.28 -22.36 -5.33
N GLU A 50 -12.10 -23.26 -4.76
CA GLU A 50 -12.01 -23.66 -3.35
C GLU A 50 -10.68 -24.33 -3.00
N ARG A 51 -10.09 -25.09 -3.92
CA ARG A 51 -8.80 -25.76 -3.72
C ARG A 51 -7.67 -24.75 -3.59
N THR A 52 -7.69 -23.73 -4.44
CA THR A 52 -6.72 -22.62 -4.38
C THR A 52 -6.82 -21.84 -3.08
N ILE A 53 -8.04 -21.59 -2.61
CA ILE A 53 -8.29 -20.92 -1.32
C ILE A 53 -7.77 -21.74 -0.15
N LYS A 54 -8.10 -23.05 -0.11
CA LYS A 54 -7.60 -23.95 0.95
C LYS A 54 -6.07 -23.96 1.00
N LYS A 55 -5.42 -24.00 -0.17
CA LYS A 55 -3.96 -23.94 -0.25
C LYS A 55 -3.42 -22.60 0.25
N ALA A 56 -4.00 -21.48 -0.14
CA ALA A 56 -3.60 -20.16 0.33
C ALA A 56 -3.74 -20.00 1.85
N LEU A 57 -4.82 -20.53 2.44
CA LEU A 57 -5.03 -20.51 3.88
C LEU A 57 -3.96 -21.31 4.64
N VAL A 58 -3.58 -22.50 4.14
CA VAL A 58 -2.49 -23.29 4.72
C VAL A 58 -1.17 -22.54 4.63
N GLU A 59 -0.81 -21.99 3.48
CA GLU A 59 0.41 -21.23 3.27
C GLU A 59 0.49 -19.98 4.17
N LEU A 60 -0.63 -19.26 4.34
CA LEU A 60 -0.71 -18.10 5.26
C LEU A 60 -0.53 -18.52 6.72
N GLN A 61 -1.07 -19.67 7.11
CA GLN A 61 -0.89 -20.22 8.44
C GLN A 61 0.54 -20.71 8.68
N GLU A 62 1.16 -21.39 7.72
CA GLU A 62 2.58 -21.82 7.78
C GLU A 62 3.52 -20.59 7.91
N LYS A 63 3.19 -19.48 7.29
CA LYS A 63 3.91 -18.20 7.41
C LYS A 63 3.61 -17.46 8.73
N GLY A 64 2.75 -18.00 9.58
CA GLY A 64 2.37 -17.39 10.86
C GLY A 64 1.53 -16.11 10.75
N LEU A 65 1.00 -15.78 9.57
CA LEU A 65 0.22 -14.55 9.35
C LEU A 65 -1.22 -14.67 9.81
N ILE A 66 -1.74 -15.89 9.87
CA ILE A 66 -3.07 -16.22 10.39
C ILE A 66 -2.99 -17.45 11.30
N SER A 67 -3.95 -17.60 12.21
CA SER A 67 -4.22 -18.85 12.90
C SER A 67 -5.62 -19.34 12.56
N ILE A 68 -5.77 -20.67 12.39
CA ILE A 68 -7.05 -21.30 12.07
C ILE A 68 -7.38 -22.29 13.17
N ASN A 69 -8.50 -22.06 13.84
CA ASN A 69 -9.05 -22.93 14.87
C ASN A 69 -10.40 -23.49 14.44
N TYR A 70 -10.71 -24.71 14.89
CA TYR A 70 -11.98 -25.38 14.67
C TYR A 70 -12.65 -25.60 16.04
N PRO A 71 -13.44 -24.62 16.54
CA PRO A 71 -14.14 -24.77 17.81
C PRO A 71 -15.14 -25.91 17.80
N ASN A 72 -15.62 -26.33 16.63
CA ASN A 72 -16.43 -27.54 16.40
C ASN A 72 -16.23 -28.01 14.95
N GLU A 73 -16.82 -29.18 14.61
CA GLU A 73 -16.66 -29.78 13.28
C GLU A 73 -17.17 -28.94 12.11
N TYR A 74 -18.07 -27.98 12.37
CA TYR A 74 -18.75 -27.19 11.34
C TYR A 74 -18.25 -25.76 11.24
N THR A 75 -17.53 -25.30 12.26
CA THR A 75 -17.14 -23.88 12.34
C THR A 75 -15.62 -23.73 12.34
N ARG A 76 -15.14 -22.95 11.40
CA ARG A 76 -13.75 -22.52 11.33
C ARG A 76 -13.63 -21.07 11.77
N THR A 77 -12.74 -20.80 12.69
CA THR A 77 -12.38 -19.46 13.13
C THR A 77 -10.99 -19.11 12.61
N ILE A 78 -10.86 -17.98 11.94
CA ILE A 78 -9.60 -17.46 11.39
C ILE A 78 -9.28 -16.18 12.16
N THR A 79 -8.10 -16.12 12.76
CA THR A 79 -7.58 -14.94 13.48
C THR A 79 -6.35 -14.42 12.78
N LEU A 80 -6.27 -13.09 12.57
CA LEU A 80 -5.08 -12.45 12.04
C LEU A 80 -4.01 -12.32 13.13
N ASN A 81 -2.79 -12.69 12.82
CA ASN A 81 -1.63 -12.40 13.67
C ASN A 81 -1.12 -10.98 13.36
N THR A 82 -1.64 -10.00 14.10
CA THR A 82 -1.35 -8.59 13.85
C THR A 82 0.12 -8.24 14.07
N GLU A 83 0.79 -8.87 15.03
CA GLU A 83 2.21 -8.63 15.31
C GLU A 83 3.09 -9.10 14.15
N ALA A 84 2.91 -10.34 13.70
CA ALA A 84 3.64 -10.88 12.57
C ALA A 84 3.39 -10.12 11.26
N LEU A 85 2.17 -9.61 11.08
CA LEU A 85 1.80 -8.80 9.92
C LEU A 85 2.47 -7.43 9.97
N ILE A 86 2.48 -6.75 11.13
CA ILE A 86 3.15 -5.46 11.31
C ILE A 86 4.65 -5.61 11.06
N GLU A 87 5.29 -6.57 11.69
CA GLU A 87 6.71 -6.82 11.55
C GLU A 87 7.08 -7.08 10.08
N ARG A 88 6.39 -8.02 9.43
CA ARG A 88 6.68 -8.40 8.04
C ARG A 88 6.46 -7.28 7.04
N PHE A 89 5.36 -6.53 7.16
CA PHE A 89 5.02 -5.51 6.17
C PHE A 89 5.68 -4.16 6.41
N ASN A 90 6.03 -3.81 7.63
CA ASN A 90 6.83 -2.61 7.90
C ASN A 90 8.24 -2.74 7.32
N ILE A 91 8.90 -3.88 7.52
CA ILE A 91 10.23 -4.14 6.95
C ILE A 91 10.20 -4.03 5.42
N GLN A 92 9.20 -4.59 4.75
CA GLN A 92 9.11 -4.55 3.29
C GLN A 92 8.83 -3.14 2.73
N VAL A 93 8.04 -2.34 3.42
CA VAL A 93 7.79 -0.94 3.02
C VAL A 93 9.06 -0.10 3.14
N GLU A 94 9.86 -0.31 4.18
CA GLU A 94 11.14 0.37 4.36
C GLU A 94 12.15 -0.03 3.27
N GLU A 95 12.30 -1.32 2.98
CA GLU A 95 13.19 -1.81 1.92
C GLU A 95 12.79 -1.30 0.52
N GLU A 96 11.51 -1.24 0.23
CA GLU A 96 11.02 -0.79 -1.08
C GLU A 96 11.14 0.73 -1.24
N ASN A 97 10.94 1.48 -0.16
CA ASN A 97 11.20 2.90 -0.12
C ASN A 97 12.69 3.21 -0.36
N GLU A 98 13.59 2.48 0.29
CA GLU A 98 15.04 2.63 0.06
C GLU A 98 15.46 2.29 -1.37
N LYS A 99 14.92 1.22 -1.96
CA LYS A 99 15.18 0.83 -3.36
C LYS A 99 14.68 1.90 -4.34
N ASN A 100 13.50 2.47 -4.09
CA ASN A 100 12.92 3.53 -4.90
C ASN A 100 13.72 4.83 -4.80
N VAL A 101 14.16 5.22 -3.60
CA VAL A 101 15.04 6.40 -3.39
C VAL A 101 16.36 6.20 -4.15
N LYS A 102 17.03 5.05 -3.99
CA LYS A 102 18.29 4.74 -4.71
C LYS A 102 18.12 4.67 -6.24
N LYS A 103 16.97 4.25 -6.72
CA LYS A 103 16.65 4.22 -8.17
C LYS A 103 16.44 5.64 -8.71
N VAL A 104 15.75 6.49 -7.97
CA VAL A 104 15.52 7.88 -8.34
C VAL A 104 16.84 8.67 -8.32
N GLU A 105 17.69 8.45 -7.31
CA GLU A 105 19.02 9.09 -7.24
C GLU A 105 19.94 8.70 -8.40
N LYS A 106 19.85 7.46 -8.90
CA LYS A 106 20.62 6.98 -10.06
C LYS A 106 20.09 7.52 -11.40
N THR A 107 18.81 7.83 -11.51
CA THR A 107 18.18 8.32 -12.75
C THR A 107 18.14 9.85 -12.84
N LEU A 108 18.35 10.55 -11.73
CA LEU A 108 18.49 12.00 -11.73
C LEU A 108 19.89 12.35 -12.26
N ASP A 109 19.95 12.61 -13.57
CA ASP A 109 21.06 13.35 -14.14
C ASP A 109 21.18 14.69 -13.38
N LYS A 110 22.39 15.10 -13.02
CA LYS A 110 22.65 16.29 -12.20
C LYS A 110 22.07 17.59 -12.76
N THR A 111 21.56 17.55 -13.98
CA THR A 111 20.93 18.67 -14.71
C THR A 111 19.39 18.72 -14.58
N THR A 112 18.75 17.65 -14.12
CA THR A 112 17.28 17.61 -13.96
C THR A 112 16.89 18.05 -12.55
N PRO A 113 16.00 19.05 -12.39
CA PRO A 113 15.56 19.45 -11.05
C PRO A 113 14.83 18.28 -10.37
N LYS A 114 15.18 18.01 -9.11
CA LYS A 114 14.52 16.97 -8.31
C LYS A 114 13.00 17.16 -8.33
N PRO A 115 12.19 16.09 -8.53
CA PRO A 115 10.74 16.19 -8.38
C PRO A 115 10.37 16.72 -6.99
N TYR A 116 9.36 17.57 -6.91
CA TYR A 116 8.92 18.25 -5.67
C TYR A 116 8.71 17.30 -4.49
N THR A 117 8.24 16.09 -4.75
CA THR A 117 8.00 15.02 -3.75
C THR A 117 9.27 14.52 -3.05
N TYR A 118 10.43 14.65 -3.68
CA TYR A 118 11.72 14.19 -3.16
C TYR A 118 12.59 15.33 -2.62
N MET A 119 12.06 16.54 -2.54
CA MET A 119 12.74 17.71 -1.97
C MET A 119 12.52 17.74 -0.46
N ASN A 120 13.57 18.11 0.28
CA ASN A 120 13.44 18.45 1.68
C ASN A 120 12.70 19.80 1.85
N GLU A 121 12.42 20.20 3.09
CA GLU A 121 11.61 21.40 3.35
C GLU A 121 12.24 22.69 2.84
N ASP A 122 13.54 22.81 2.95
CA ASP A 122 14.30 23.98 2.46
C ASP A 122 14.34 24.01 0.93
N GLU A 123 14.55 22.87 0.28
CA GLU A 123 14.51 22.73 -1.18
C GLU A 123 13.10 23.06 -1.74
N ARG A 124 12.02 22.62 -1.06
CA ARG A 124 10.63 22.96 -1.44
C ARG A 124 10.37 24.46 -1.33
N ARG A 125 10.89 25.09 -0.27
CA ARG A 125 10.76 26.54 -0.05
C ARG A 125 11.48 27.32 -1.15
N ALA A 126 12.72 26.96 -1.46
CA ALA A 126 13.49 27.58 -2.54
C ALA A 126 12.83 27.39 -3.91
N TYR A 127 12.29 26.20 -4.20
CA TYR A 127 11.58 25.92 -5.44
C TYR A 127 10.29 26.74 -5.58
N SER A 128 9.53 26.91 -4.50
CA SER A 128 8.30 27.72 -4.49
C SER A 128 8.59 29.21 -4.75
N ILE A 129 9.68 29.74 -4.17
CA ILE A 129 10.13 31.13 -4.41
C ILE A 129 10.51 31.31 -5.87
N ARG A 130 11.28 30.37 -6.44
CA ARG A 130 11.71 30.42 -7.85
C ARG A 130 10.53 30.40 -8.82
N LEU A 131 9.53 29.54 -8.58
CA LEU A 131 8.29 29.50 -9.36
C LEU A 131 7.50 30.81 -9.29
N ALA A 132 7.45 31.45 -8.11
CA ALA A 132 6.79 32.73 -7.93
C ALA A 132 7.50 33.85 -8.70
N GLU A 133 8.84 33.86 -8.71
CA GLU A 133 9.64 34.82 -9.48
C GLU A 133 9.46 34.64 -10.99
N GLU A 134 9.48 33.41 -11.50
CA GLU A 134 9.21 33.12 -12.92
C GLU A 134 7.78 33.53 -13.33
N ARG A 135 6.80 33.30 -12.48
CA ARG A 135 5.42 33.74 -12.72
C ARG A 135 5.32 35.25 -12.79
N ASN A 136 6.02 35.96 -11.92
CA ASN A 136 6.03 37.42 -11.90
C ASN A 136 6.76 38.00 -13.12
N LYS A 137 7.83 37.34 -13.60
CA LYS A 137 8.51 37.74 -14.86
C LYS A 137 7.59 37.57 -16.07
N ASN A 138 6.86 36.44 -16.13
CA ASN A 138 5.92 36.18 -17.22
C ASN A 138 4.74 37.14 -17.21
N LEU A 139 4.22 37.52 -16.03
CA LEU A 139 3.16 38.52 -15.90
C LEU A 139 3.57 39.90 -16.36
N LYS A 140 4.84 40.30 -16.17
CA LYS A 140 5.36 41.58 -16.68
C LYS A 140 5.51 41.63 -18.20
N ASN A 141 5.65 40.48 -18.85
CA ASN A 141 5.79 40.34 -20.29
C ASN A 141 4.48 40.16 -21.06
N TYR A 142 3.35 40.06 -20.36
CA TYR A 142 2.03 40.05 -21.01
C TYR A 142 1.49 41.49 -21.12
N PRO A 143 1.45 42.08 -22.33
CA PRO A 143 0.84 43.38 -22.51
C PRO A 143 -0.66 43.23 -22.26
N TYR A 144 -1.15 43.85 -21.22
CA TYR A 144 -2.58 44.04 -21.01
C TYR A 144 -3.17 44.68 -22.28
N ARG A 145 -3.98 43.94 -23.03
CA ARG A 145 -4.90 44.52 -24.03
C ARG A 145 -5.83 45.48 -23.27
N LYS A 146 -5.53 46.77 -23.30
CA LYS A 146 -6.55 47.80 -22.94
C LYS A 146 -7.74 47.52 -23.82
N LYS A 147 -8.89 47.15 -23.21
CA LYS A 147 -10.20 47.24 -23.90
C LYS A 147 -10.41 48.71 -24.14
N GLU A 148 -10.31 49.13 -25.38
CA GLU A 148 -10.87 50.40 -25.83
C GLU A 148 -12.37 50.27 -25.77
N ASN A 149 -13.02 51.18 -24.97
CA ASN A 149 -14.45 51.39 -24.96
C ASN A 149 -14.82 52.24 -26.20
#